data_74c84448f1fe466048857e8538314a72
#
_entry.id   74c84448f1fe466048857e8538314a72
#
_cell.length_a   1.000
_cell.length_b   1.000
_cell.length_c   1.000
_cell.angle_alpha   90.00
_cell.angle_beta   90.00
_cell.angle_gamma   90.00
#
_symmetry.space_group_name_H-M   'P 1'
#
loop_
_entity.id
_entity.type
_entity.pdbx_description
1 polymer ?
#
loop_
_entity_poly.entity_id
_entity_poly.type
_entity_poly.pdbx_seq_one_letter_code
_entity_poly.pdbx_strand_id
1 'polypeptide(L)'
;MGFIKKNHEIKDMGIILPDAYAQIGNLSVGIDGHATAIFLIQQSRENITNKDSFDTVVYRCSIDKTLPIYKQVYEKAKLDIFVDWEDDIVEI
;
A
#
# COMPACT_ATOMS: atom_id res chain seq x y z
N MET A 1 -4.94 -7.09 4.03
CA MET A 1 -3.51 -7.05 3.65
C MET A 1 -3.09 -5.61 3.50
N GLY A 2 -1.98 -5.24 4.09
CA GLY A 2 -1.48 -3.88 4.03
C GLY A 2 -0.19 -3.72 4.79
N PHE A 3 0.22 -2.46 5.03
CA PHE A 3 1.42 -2.13 5.78
C PHE A 3 1.09 -1.16 6.90
N ILE A 4 1.78 -1.29 8.03
CA ILE A 4 1.61 -0.43 9.20
C ILE A 4 2.91 0.31 9.46
N LYS A 5 2.82 1.60 9.78
CA LYS A 5 3.96 2.39 10.22
C LYS A 5 3.55 3.30 11.36
N LYS A 6 4.28 3.19 12.48
CA LYS A 6 4.08 4.09 13.63
C LYS A 6 4.75 5.43 13.39
N ASN A 7 4.09 6.49 13.81
CA ASN A 7 4.60 7.86 13.73
C ASN A 7 5.00 8.25 12.30
N HIS A 8 4.16 7.90 11.33
CA HIS A 8 4.39 8.28 9.93
C HIS A 8 4.10 9.76 9.73
N GLU A 9 5.10 10.50 9.25
CA GLU A 9 4.97 11.92 8.96
C GLU A 9 4.55 12.14 7.50
N ILE A 10 3.47 12.90 7.32
CA ILE A 10 3.08 13.40 6.00
C ILE A 10 3.60 14.84 5.90
N LYS A 11 4.75 15.00 5.26
CA LYS A 11 5.51 16.25 5.24
C LYS A 11 4.74 17.41 4.65
N ASP A 12 4.00 17.16 3.57
CA ASP A 12 3.24 18.21 2.87
C ASP A 12 2.10 18.79 3.73
N MET A 13 1.61 18.01 4.68
CA MET A 13 0.50 18.41 5.55
C MET A 13 0.95 18.77 6.97
N GLY A 14 2.21 18.49 7.32
CA GLY A 14 2.70 18.69 8.67
C GLY A 14 2.03 17.80 9.71
N ILE A 15 1.53 16.65 9.31
CA ILE A 15 0.78 15.73 10.17
C ILE A 15 1.60 14.48 10.45
N ILE A 16 1.54 14.00 11.70
CA ILE A 16 2.12 12.71 12.09
C ILE A 16 0.96 11.76 12.38
N LEU A 17 0.91 10.64 11.68
CA LEU A 17 -0.07 9.59 11.92
C LEU A 17 0.54 8.55 12.86
N PRO A 18 -0.04 8.36 14.07
CA PRO A 18 0.52 7.42 15.05
C PRO A 18 0.56 5.98 14.58
N ASP A 19 -0.46 5.55 13.83
CA ASP A 19 -0.60 4.17 13.37
C ASP A 19 -1.05 4.16 11.90
N ALA A 20 -0.26 4.78 11.02
CA ALA A 20 -0.59 4.86 9.61
C ALA A 20 -0.73 3.47 8.98
N TYR A 21 -1.70 3.33 8.10
CA TYR A 21 -1.98 2.09 7.39
C TYR A 21 -2.01 2.33 5.90
N ALA A 22 -1.25 1.53 5.15
CA ALA A 22 -1.19 1.60 3.70
C ALA A 22 -1.79 0.33 3.09
N GLN A 23 -2.71 0.51 2.16
CA GLN A 23 -3.31 -0.61 1.42
C GLN A 23 -3.57 -0.22 -0.02
N ILE A 24 -3.72 -1.20 -0.89
CA ILE A 24 -4.06 -0.97 -2.28
C ILE A 24 -5.52 -0.51 -2.37
N GLY A 25 -5.72 0.70 -2.87
CA GLY A 25 -7.05 1.22 -3.17
C GLY A 25 -7.48 0.94 -4.61
N ASN A 26 -6.54 0.83 -5.53
CA ASN A 26 -6.80 0.50 -6.91
C ASN A 26 -5.61 -0.26 -7.50
N LEU A 27 -5.89 -1.24 -8.35
CA LEU A 27 -4.88 -2.03 -9.03
C LEU A 27 -5.27 -2.21 -10.49
N SER A 28 -4.38 -1.79 -11.38
CA SER A 28 -4.53 -1.96 -12.82
C SER A 28 -3.44 -2.87 -13.35
N VAL A 29 -3.80 -3.83 -14.19
CA VAL A 29 -2.85 -4.75 -14.81
C VAL A 29 -2.85 -4.53 -16.32
N GLY A 30 -1.69 -4.18 -16.86
CA GLY A 30 -1.51 -3.99 -18.29
C GLY A 30 -1.23 -5.30 -19.03
N ILE A 31 -1.46 -5.29 -20.32
CA ILE A 31 -1.15 -6.43 -21.19
C ILE A 31 0.35 -6.66 -21.33
N ASP A 32 1.16 -5.66 -21.00
CA ASP A 32 2.62 -5.71 -21.05
C ASP A 32 3.24 -6.46 -19.86
N GLY A 33 2.43 -7.00 -18.95
CA GLY A 33 2.92 -7.70 -17.78
C GLY A 33 3.32 -6.79 -16.61
N HIS A 34 2.87 -5.54 -16.61
CA HIS A 34 3.09 -4.61 -15.50
C HIS A 34 1.80 -4.35 -14.75
N ALA A 35 1.92 -4.17 -13.45
CA ALA A 35 0.82 -3.74 -12.59
C ALA A 35 1.10 -2.35 -12.04
N THR A 36 0.07 -1.52 -12.02
CA THR A 36 0.12 -0.20 -11.38
C THR A 36 -0.84 -0.21 -10.21
N ALA A 37 -0.31 -0.02 -9.00
CA ALA A 37 -1.08 0.00 -7.77
C ALA A 37 -1.10 1.41 -7.19
N ILE A 38 -2.26 1.83 -6.72
CA ILE A 38 -2.41 3.06 -5.94
C ILE A 38 -2.62 2.65 -4.50
N PHE A 39 -1.62 2.92 -3.66
CA PHE A 39 -1.71 2.69 -2.22
C PHE A 39 -2.33 3.90 -1.54
N LEU A 40 -3.31 3.65 -0.70
CA LEU A 40 -3.94 4.67 0.13
C LEU A 40 -3.31 4.64 1.51
N ILE A 41 -2.84 5.79 1.97
CA ILE A 41 -2.30 5.96 3.32
C ILE A 41 -3.41 6.49 4.20
N GLN A 42 -3.80 5.73 5.20
CA GLN A 42 -4.91 6.03 6.09
C GLN A 42 -4.44 6.23 7.52
N GLN A 43 -5.29 6.83 8.34
CA GLN A 43 -4.97 7.15 9.73
C GLN A 43 -4.69 5.90 10.57
N SER A 44 -5.44 4.84 10.33
CA SER A 44 -5.26 3.57 11.01
C SER A 44 -5.92 2.44 10.23
N ARG A 45 -5.62 1.20 10.62
CA ARG A 45 -6.25 0.02 10.04
C ARG A 45 -7.77 0.02 10.20
N GLU A 46 -8.27 0.56 11.31
CA GLU A 46 -9.71 0.60 11.59
C GLU A 46 -10.48 1.52 10.65
N ASN A 47 -9.79 2.44 10.00
CA ASN A 47 -10.39 3.37 9.04
C ASN A 47 -10.33 2.88 7.59
N ILE A 48 -10.09 1.59 7.36
CA ILE A 48 -9.97 1.05 6.00
C ILE A 48 -11.25 1.19 5.16
N THR A 49 -12.40 1.31 5.80
CA THR A 49 -13.68 1.54 5.13
C THR A 49 -13.95 3.01 4.87
N ASN A 50 -13.19 3.91 5.49
CA ASN A 50 -13.30 5.34 5.27
C ASN A 50 -12.67 5.68 3.92
N LYS A 51 -13.39 6.42 3.09
CA LYS A 51 -12.93 6.84 1.76
C LYS A 51 -11.86 7.93 1.82
N ASP A 52 -11.68 8.56 2.98
CA ASP A 52 -10.72 9.64 3.14
C ASP A 52 -9.33 9.05 3.43
N SER A 53 -8.43 9.16 2.47
CA SER A 53 -7.03 8.87 2.66
C SER A 53 -6.26 10.15 2.89
N PHE A 54 -5.21 10.09 3.71
CA PHE A 54 -4.34 11.24 3.96
C PHE A 54 -3.33 11.43 2.86
N ASP A 55 -2.96 10.36 2.17
CA ASP A 55 -1.97 10.41 1.11
C ASP A 55 -2.16 9.23 0.17
N THR A 56 -1.59 9.33 -1.02
CA THR A 56 -1.59 8.25 -2.00
C THR A 56 -0.19 8.04 -2.54
N VAL A 57 0.15 6.78 -2.81
CA VAL A 57 1.42 6.41 -3.41
C VAL A 57 1.15 5.53 -4.62
N VAL A 58 1.70 5.89 -5.76
CA VAL A 58 1.59 5.09 -6.98
C VAL A 58 2.83 4.21 -7.10
N TYR A 59 2.61 2.90 -7.25
CA TYR A 59 3.67 1.94 -7.41
C TYR A 59 3.43 1.08 -8.64
N ARG A 60 4.46 0.95 -9.48
CA ARG A 60 4.41 0.13 -10.69
C ARG A 60 5.51 -0.93 -10.63
N CYS A 61 5.14 -2.17 -10.95
CA CYS A 61 6.09 -3.28 -11.00
C CYS A 61 5.72 -4.28 -12.09
N SER A 62 6.67 -5.12 -12.46
CA SER A 62 6.39 -6.27 -13.31
C SER A 62 5.79 -7.41 -12.47
N ILE A 63 4.89 -8.16 -13.06
CA ILE A 63 4.21 -9.26 -12.37
C ILE A 63 4.20 -10.52 -13.23
N ASP A 64 4.02 -11.66 -12.57
CA ASP A 64 3.73 -12.93 -13.19
C ASP A 64 2.21 -13.18 -13.10
N LYS A 65 1.53 -13.19 -14.24
CA LYS A 65 0.06 -13.33 -14.29
C LYS A 65 -0.42 -14.72 -13.86
N THR A 66 0.46 -15.68 -13.73
CA THR A 66 0.11 -17.04 -13.27
C THR A 66 0.05 -17.16 -11.75
N LEU A 67 0.51 -16.14 -11.03
CA LEU A 67 0.55 -16.08 -9.57
C LEU A 67 -0.42 -15.03 -9.04
N PRO A 68 -0.79 -15.10 -7.75
CA PRO A 68 -1.67 -14.10 -7.14
C PRO A 68 -1.10 -12.69 -7.28
N ILE A 69 -1.83 -11.80 -7.95
CA ILE A 69 -1.32 -10.48 -8.33
C ILE A 69 -1.18 -9.55 -7.13
N TYR A 70 -2.18 -9.47 -6.27
CA TYR A 70 -2.13 -8.62 -5.08
C TYR A 70 -0.94 -8.96 -4.19
N LYS A 71 -0.72 -10.24 -3.97
CA LYS A 71 0.39 -10.71 -3.14
C LYS A 71 1.74 -10.30 -3.73
N GLN A 72 1.93 -10.45 -5.03
CA GLN A 72 3.15 -10.02 -5.72
C GLN A 72 3.40 -8.53 -5.57
N VAL A 73 2.36 -7.71 -5.76
CA VAL A 73 2.48 -6.26 -5.66
C VAL A 73 2.84 -5.85 -4.24
N TYR A 74 2.20 -6.42 -3.22
CA TYR A 74 2.52 -6.12 -1.82
C TYR A 74 3.95 -6.52 -1.47
N GLU A 75 4.40 -7.71 -1.88
CA GLU A 75 5.75 -8.18 -1.62
C GLU A 75 6.81 -7.28 -2.28
N LYS A 76 6.60 -6.90 -3.54
CA LYS A 76 7.52 -6.01 -4.25
C LYS A 76 7.52 -4.61 -3.68
N ALA A 77 6.37 -4.07 -3.34
CA ALA A 77 6.26 -2.75 -2.72
C ALA A 77 6.96 -2.72 -1.36
N LYS A 78 6.85 -3.79 -0.58
CA LYS A 78 7.54 -3.90 0.71
C LYS A 78 9.05 -3.81 0.56
N LEU A 79 9.61 -4.43 -0.46
CA LEU A 79 11.04 -4.44 -0.70
C LEU A 79 11.56 -3.14 -1.32
N ASP A 80 10.70 -2.34 -1.93
CA ASP A 80 11.09 -1.17 -2.70
C ASP A 80 10.70 0.15 -2.02
N ILE A 81 9.42 0.37 -1.75
CA ILE A 81 8.93 1.66 -1.24
C ILE A 81 8.41 1.61 0.19
N PHE A 82 8.07 0.45 0.71
CA PHE A 82 7.57 0.26 2.07
C PHE A 82 8.56 -0.49 2.96
N VAL A 83 9.86 -0.26 2.76
CA VAL A 83 10.92 -0.96 3.50
C VAL A 83 10.81 -0.74 5.00
N ASP A 84 10.45 0.48 5.41
CA ASP A 84 10.34 0.86 6.82
C ASP A 84 8.98 0.53 7.44
N TRP A 85 8.08 -0.06 6.67
CA TRP A 85 6.74 -0.41 7.12
C TRP A 85 6.68 -1.86 7.56
N GLU A 86 5.80 -2.16 8.52
CA GLU A 86 5.54 -3.52 8.97
C GLU A 86 4.43 -4.16 8.14
N ASP A 87 4.57 -5.44 7.84
CA ASP A 87 3.54 -6.18 7.12
C ASP A 87 2.33 -6.44 8.00
N ASP A 88 1.14 -6.17 7.48
CA ASP A 88 -0.13 -6.58 8.06
C ASP A 88 -0.84 -7.47 7.04
N ILE A 89 -0.32 -8.67 6.86
CA ILE A 89 -0.88 -9.64 5.94
C ILE A 89 -1.78 -10.57 6.73
N VAL A 90 -3.08 -10.41 6.54
CA VAL A 90 -4.08 -11.31 7.12
C VAL A 90 -4.40 -12.36 6.07
N GLU A 91 -3.95 -13.58 6.31
CA GLU A 91 -4.36 -14.73 5.51
C GLU A 91 -5.74 -15.18 5.97
N ILE A 92 -6.66 -15.13 5.04
CA ILE A 92 -8.03 -15.59 5.27
C ILE A 92 -8.17 -16.99 4.68
#